data_e7e2df179d9d9eea53e47becc0f5d11b
#
_entry.id   e7e2df179d9d9eea53e47becc0f5d11b
#
_cell.length_a   1.000
_cell.length_b   1.000
_cell.length_c   1.000
_cell.angle_alpha   90.00
_cell.angle_beta   90.00
_cell.angle_gamma   90.00
#
_symmetry.space_group_name_H-M   'P 1'
#
loop_
_entity.id
_entity.type
_entity.pdbx_description
1 polymer ?
#
loop_
_entity_poly.entity_id
_entity_poly.type
_entity_poly.pdbx_seq_one_letter_code
_entity_poly.pdbx_strand_id
1 'polypeptide(L)'
;MNLGGIFALFGFSDSNEEDKKIRKELEAFKETPHFKIGMFIKMISQGLTFKKQVLNFFSTSKSDIGMKDIDEAGDFMMYNRAWYWISECSTRKKEWKLALQNNSSDEFIRCLEIVLRYFERMEDFEKCAFLKKIQDFVKKSLLDKENVPT
;
A
#
# COMPACT_ATOMS: atom_id res chain seq x y z
N MET A 1 -17.00 -11.23 29.32
CA MET A 1 -16.51 -12.25 28.41
C MET A 1 -15.00 -12.32 28.50
N ASN A 2 -14.46 -13.45 28.89
CA ASN A 2 -13.02 -13.60 29.04
C ASN A 2 -12.39 -14.02 27.70
N LEU A 3 -11.73 -13.09 27.03
CA LEU A 3 -11.07 -13.33 25.76
C LEU A 3 -9.95 -14.40 25.87
N GLY A 4 -9.28 -14.47 27.03
CA GLY A 4 -8.28 -15.50 27.31
C GLY A 4 -8.83 -16.91 27.25
N GLY A 5 -10.07 -17.13 27.73
CA GLY A 5 -10.75 -18.43 27.65
C GLY A 5 -11.06 -18.85 26.22
N ILE A 6 -11.43 -17.90 25.35
CA ILE A 6 -11.73 -18.17 23.94
C ILE A 6 -10.44 -18.54 23.20
N PHE A 7 -9.36 -17.79 23.42
CA PHE A 7 -8.05 -18.08 22.80
C PHE A 7 -7.48 -19.43 23.25
N ALA A 8 -7.70 -19.81 24.52
CA ALA A 8 -7.27 -21.10 25.02
C ALA A 8 -7.96 -22.25 24.30
N LEU A 9 -9.24 -22.11 23.93
CA LEU A 9 -10.01 -23.11 23.17
C LEU A 9 -9.41 -23.35 21.76
N PHE A 10 -8.77 -22.36 21.18
CA PHE A 10 -8.13 -22.48 19.87
C PHE A 10 -6.63 -22.78 19.95
N GLY A 11 -6.13 -23.13 21.14
CA GLY A 11 -4.71 -23.43 21.34
C GLY A 11 -3.82 -22.23 21.49
N PHE A 12 -4.39 -21.05 21.68
CA PHE A 12 -3.65 -19.81 21.92
C PHE A 12 -3.55 -19.53 23.42
N SER A 13 -2.35 -19.31 23.91
CA SER A 13 -2.10 -18.96 25.32
C SER A 13 -1.70 -17.50 25.43
N ASP A 14 -2.39 -16.72 26.29
CA ASP A 14 -2.12 -15.30 26.51
C ASP A 14 -0.75 -15.04 27.18
N SER A 15 -0.18 -16.04 27.83
CA SER A 15 1.05 -15.92 28.60
C SER A 15 2.23 -16.67 27.99
N ASN A 16 2.09 -17.19 26.77
CA ASN A 16 3.15 -17.93 26.11
C ASN A 16 4.22 -16.97 25.59
N GLU A 17 5.47 -17.20 25.99
CA GLU A 17 6.60 -16.41 25.51
C GLU A 17 6.85 -16.54 24.02
N GLU A 18 6.49 -17.69 23.42
CA GLU A 18 6.55 -17.89 21.99
C GLU A 18 5.60 -16.94 21.25
N ASP A 19 4.38 -16.76 21.78
CA ASP A 19 3.40 -15.82 21.19
C ASP A 19 3.90 -14.39 21.23
N LYS A 20 4.53 -13.99 22.33
CA LYS A 20 5.14 -12.67 22.48
C LYS A 20 6.27 -12.47 21.48
N LYS A 21 7.07 -13.50 21.27
CA LYS A 21 8.18 -13.49 20.31
C LYS A 21 7.66 -13.35 18.88
N ILE A 22 6.63 -14.12 18.52
CA ILE A 22 5.99 -14.07 17.22
C ILE A 22 5.39 -12.69 16.97
N ARG A 23 4.73 -12.09 17.97
CA ARG A 23 4.18 -10.73 17.86
C ARG A 23 5.26 -9.69 17.64
N LYS A 24 6.39 -9.80 18.32
CA LYS A 24 7.54 -8.91 18.12
C LYS A 24 8.12 -9.04 16.72
N GLU A 25 8.23 -10.27 16.22
CA GLU A 25 8.72 -10.54 14.87
C GLU A 25 7.75 -9.97 13.83
N LEU A 26 6.45 -10.09 14.05
CA LEU A 26 5.43 -9.52 13.17
C LEU A 26 5.49 -7.99 13.15
N GLU A 27 5.62 -7.35 14.31
CA GLU A 27 5.76 -5.90 14.41
C GLU A 27 7.03 -5.42 13.70
N ALA A 28 8.14 -6.13 13.87
CA ALA A 28 9.39 -5.82 13.18
C ALA A 28 9.22 -5.97 11.66
N PHE A 29 8.52 -7.01 11.21
CA PHE A 29 8.25 -7.23 9.78
C PHE A 29 7.43 -6.09 9.18
N LYS A 30 6.42 -5.59 9.90
CA LYS A 30 5.57 -4.47 9.45
C LYS A 30 6.34 -3.16 9.27
N GLU A 31 7.49 -3.03 9.93
CA GLU A 31 8.34 -1.85 9.80
C GLU A 31 9.32 -1.95 8.61
N THR A 32 9.39 -3.09 7.95
CA THR A 32 10.32 -3.27 6.83
C THR A 32 9.85 -2.54 5.57
N PRO A 33 10.79 -2.04 4.75
CA PRO A 33 10.45 -1.46 3.44
C PRO A 33 9.67 -2.40 2.53
N HIS A 34 10.00 -3.69 2.53
CA HIS A 34 9.27 -4.70 1.74
C HIS A 34 7.79 -4.75 2.06
N PHE A 35 7.46 -4.76 3.36
CA PHE A 35 6.06 -4.78 3.80
C PHE A 35 5.33 -3.51 3.37
N LYS A 36 5.97 -2.36 3.53
CA LYS A 36 5.37 -1.06 3.19
C LYS A 36 5.12 -0.93 1.68
N ILE A 37 6.04 -1.39 0.85
CA ILE A 37 5.85 -1.43 -0.60
C ILE A 37 4.69 -2.36 -0.97
N GLY A 38 4.67 -3.56 -0.37
CA GLY A 38 3.59 -4.53 -0.58
C GLY A 38 2.23 -3.96 -0.21
N MET A 39 2.13 -3.27 0.92
CA MET A 39 0.89 -2.62 1.36
C MET A 39 0.48 -1.49 0.42
N PHE A 40 1.43 -0.70 -0.07
CA PHE A 40 1.16 0.34 -1.05
C PHE A 40 0.52 -0.24 -2.32
N ILE A 41 1.13 -1.25 -2.89
CA ILE A 41 0.62 -1.91 -4.11
C ILE A 41 -0.77 -2.48 -3.87
N LYS A 42 -0.94 -3.18 -2.75
CA LYS A 42 -2.21 -3.80 -2.39
C LYS A 42 -3.32 -2.79 -2.17
N MET A 43 -3.02 -1.67 -1.50
CA MET A 43 -3.99 -0.59 -1.26
C MET A 43 -4.53 -0.03 -2.58
N ILE A 44 -3.67 0.19 -3.56
CA ILE A 44 -4.10 0.72 -4.85
C ILE A 44 -4.85 -0.34 -5.66
N SER A 45 -4.31 -1.55 -5.77
CA SER A 45 -4.92 -2.62 -6.58
C SER A 45 -6.30 -3.02 -6.05
N GLN A 46 -6.43 -3.22 -4.74
CA GLN A 46 -7.71 -3.60 -4.11
C GLN A 46 -8.65 -2.42 -3.96
N GLY A 47 -8.09 -1.23 -3.69
CA GLY A 47 -8.88 -0.01 -3.53
C GLY A 47 -9.65 0.35 -4.78
N LEU A 48 -9.04 0.24 -5.94
CA LEU A 48 -9.71 0.49 -7.23
C LEU A 48 -10.87 -0.47 -7.48
N THR A 49 -10.67 -1.76 -7.19
CA THR A 49 -11.71 -2.78 -7.33
C THR A 49 -12.87 -2.51 -6.37
N PHE A 50 -12.58 -2.23 -5.12
CA PHE A 50 -13.57 -1.92 -4.09
C PHE A 50 -14.38 -0.67 -4.46
N LYS A 51 -13.71 0.38 -4.91
CA LYS A 51 -14.34 1.62 -5.37
C LYS A 51 -15.34 1.34 -6.48
N LYS A 52 -14.95 0.55 -7.46
CA LYS A 52 -15.83 0.17 -8.58
C LYS A 52 -17.09 -0.56 -8.09
N GLN A 53 -16.94 -1.47 -7.13
CA GLN A 53 -18.08 -2.19 -6.53
C GLN A 53 -19.02 -1.25 -5.78
N VAL A 54 -18.47 -0.31 -5.02
CA VAL A 54 -19.25 0.69 -4.27
C VAL A 54 -20.03 1.59 -5.23
N LEU A 55 -19.41 2.07 -6.29
CA LEU A 55 -20.07 2.90 -7.31
C LEU A 55 -21.20 2.14 -8.00
N ASN A 56 -20.97 0.88 -8.35
CA ASN A 56 -22.01 0.04 -8.97
C ASN A 56 -23.20 -0.16 -8.02
N PHE A 57 -22.93 -0.40 -6.74
CA PHE A 57 -23.98 -0.56 -5.73
C PHE A 57 -24.86 0.70 -5.63
N PHE A 58 -24.24 1.88 -5.52
CA PHE A 58 -24.98 3.14 -5.38
C PHE A 58 -25.66 3.58 -6.67
N SER A 59 -25.13 3.20 -7.85
CA SER A 59 -25.78 3.53 -9.12
C SER A 59 -27.10 2.78 -9.32
N THR A 60 -27.25 1.61 -8.68
CA THR A 60 -28.48 0.82 -8.75
C THR A 60 -29.46 1.14 -7.63
N SER A 61 -29.03 1.81 -6.58
CA SER A 61 -29.92 2.22 -5.48
C SER A 61 -30.48 3.61 -5.74
N LYS A 62 -31.74 3.83 -5.34
CA LYS A 62 -32.41 5.14 -5.41
C LYS A 62 -32.05 6.02 -4.22
N SER A 63 -30.79 6.06 -3.83
CA SER A 63 -30.36 6.88 -2.69
C SER A 63 -30.09 8.32 -3.14
N ASP A 64 -30.40 9.28 -2.27
CA ASP A 64 -30.17 10.71 -2.50
C ASP A 64 -28.70 11.11 -2.30
N ILE A 65 -27.83 10.15 -2.01
CA ILE A 65 -26.40 10.40 -1.80
C ILE A 65 -25.75 10.67 -3.15
N GLY A 66 -25.07 11.80 -3.27
CA GLY A 66 -24.36 12.18 -4.49
C GLY A 66 -23.22 11.21 -4.81
N MET A 67 -23.28 10.58 -5.98
CA MET A 67 -22.25 9.63 -6.44
C MET A 67 -20.86 10.28 -6.49
N LYS A 68 -20.83 11.55 -6.89
CA LYS A 68 -19.58 12.31 -6.96
C LYS A 68 -18.93 12.47 -5.59
N ASP A 69 -19.72 12.76 -4.56
CA ASP A 69 -19.21 12.93 -3.19
C ASP A 69 -18.64 11.64 -2.63
N ILE A 70 -19.30 10.52 -2.91
CA ILE A 70 -18.83 9.19 -2.49
C ILE A 70 -17.51 8.85 -3.18
N ASP A 71 -17.42 9.13 -4.47
CA ASP A 71 -16.23 8.88 -5.28
C ASP A 71 -15.04 9.71 -4.77
N GLU A 72 -15.24 11.01 -4.55
CA GLU A 72 -14.21 11.91 -4.04
C GLU A 72 -13.73 11.52 -2.64
N ALA A 73 -14.65 11.15 -1.75
CA ALA A 73 -14.30 10.70 -0.40
C ALA A 73 -13.51 9.38 -0.44
N GLY A 74 -13.94 8.45 -1.28
CA GLY A 74 -13.24 7.17 -1.48
C GLY A 74 -11.83 7.36 -2.01
N ASP A 75 -11.67 8.23 -3.00
CA ASP A 75 -10.35 8.58 -3.56
C ASP A 75 -9.45 9.19 -2.49
N PHE A 76 -9.97 10.16 -1.76
CA PHE A 76 -9.21 10.83 -0.71
C PHE A 76 -8.66 9.81 0.30
N MET A 77 -9.52 8.94 0.81
CA MET A 77 -9.12 7.93 1.78
C MET A 77 -8.09 6.95 1.22
N MET A 78 -8.35 6.43 0.03
CA MET A 78 -7.49 5.42 -0.60
C MET A 78 -6.09 5.97 -0.88
N TYR A 79 -6.01 7.12 -1.54
CA TYR A 79 -4.72 7.68 -1.96
C TYR A 79 -3.91 8.22 -0.79
N ASN A 80 -4.55 8.76 0.24
CA ASN A 80 -3.83 9.21 1.43
C ASN A 80 -3.34 8.04 2.29
N ARG A 81 -4.06 6.93 2.32
CA ARG A 81 -3.56 5.70 2.96
C ARG A 81 -2.39 5.10 2.18
N ALA A 82 -2.48 5.08 0.86
CA ALA A 82 -1.37 4.62 0.02
C ALA A 82 -0.13 5.50 0.24
N TRP A 83 -0.32 6.80 0.32
CA TRP A 83 0.77 7.73 0.63
C TRP A 83 1.43 7.42 1.97
N TYR A 84 0.64 7.09 2.99
CA TYR A 84 1.16 6.71 4.31
C TYR A 84 2.20 5.58 4.18
N TRP A 85 1.89 4.56 3.38
CA TRP A 85 2.77 3.40 3.22
C TRP A 85 4.06 3.70 2.45
N ILE A 86 4.04 4.64 1.52
CA ILE A 86 5.18 4.94 0.66
C ILE A 86 5.96 6.19 1.10
N SER A 87 5.42 6.97 2.03
CA SER A 87 5.97 8.28 2.43
C SER A 87 7.37 8.23 3.02
N GLU A 88 7.76 7.11 3.63
CA GLU A 88 9.09 6.92 4.19
C GLU A 88 10.11 6.37 3.20
N CYS A 89 9.67 6.07 1.98
CA CYS A 89 10.53 5.50 0.95
C CYS A 89 11.72 6.42 0.65
N SER A 90 12.86 5.80 0.43
CA SER A 90 14.09 6.52 0.13
C SER A 90 14.84 5.83 -1.01
N THR A 91 15.32 6.62 -1.96
CA THR A 91 16.21 6.14 -3.02
C THR A 91 17.68 6.18 -2.60
N ARG A 92 17.97 6.64 -1.38
CA ARG A 92 19.33 6.78 -0.84
C ARG A 92 19.67 5.75 0.23
N LYS A 93 18.72 5.40 1.10
CA LYS A 93 18.92 4.41 2.16
C LYS A 93 19.03 3.01 1.57
N LYS A 94 20.05 2.27 2.01
CA LYS A 94 20.37 0.94 1.48
C LYS A 94 19.20 -0.04 1.55
N GLU A 95 18.51 -0.09 2.68
CA GLU A 95 17.37 -1.00 2.89
C GLU A 95 16.22 -0.72 1.92
N TRP A 96 15.92 0.56 1.70
CA TRP A 96 14.90 0.97 0.76
C TRP A 96 15.29 0.73 -0.68
N LYS A 97 16.56 1.00 -1.02
CA LYS A 97 17.08 0.71 -2.38
C LYS A 97 16.94 -0.76 -2.73
N LEU A 98 17.34 -1.62 -1.79
CA LEU A 98 17.24 -3.07 -1.98
C LEU A 98 15.79 -3.52 -2.13
N ALA A 99 14.90 -3.01 -1.28
CA ALA A 99 13.47 -3.32 -1.35
C ALA A 99 12.83 -2.84 -2.66
N LEU A 100 13.17 -1.65 -3.11
CA LEU A 100 12.69 -1.11 -4.38
C LEU A 100 13.17 -1.96 -5.57
N GLN A 101 14.43 -2.37 -5.56
CA GLN A 101 14.99 -3.24 -6.59
C GLN A 101 14.30 -4.60 -6.60
N ASN A 102 14.12 -5.21 -5.44
CA ASN A 102 13.49 -6.53 -5.32
C ASN A 102 12.02 -6.54 -5.69
N ASN A 103 11.34 -5.41 -5.51
CA ASN A 103 9.91 -5.27 -5.81
C ASN A 103 9.65 -4.52 -7.13
N SER A 104 10.68 -4.24 -7.91
CA SER A 104 10.50 -3.55 -9.19
C SER A 104 9.70 -4.42 -10.15
N SER A 105 8.56 -3.90 -10.59
CA SER A 105 7.60 -4.60 -11.45
C SER A 105 6.74 -3.57 -12.19
N ASP A 106 6.13 -4.01 -13.27
CA ASP A 106 5.17 -3.18 -14.01
C ASP A 106 3.97 -2.78 -13.14
N GLU A 107 3.53 -3.67 -12.27
CA GLU A 107 2.44 -3.39 -11.34
C GLU A 107 2.80 -2.27 -10.37
N PHE A 108 3.99 -2.30 -9.80
CA PHE A 108 4.44 -1.24 -8.87
C PHE A 108 4.54 0.11 -9.60
N ILE A 109 5.12 0.12 -10.80
CA ILE A 109 5.24 1.33 -11.63
C ILE A 109 3.86 1.91 -11.92
N ARG A 110 2.90 1.04 -12.27
CA ARG A 110 1.51 1.46 -12.54
C ARG A 110 0.85 2.05 -11.29
N CYS A 111 1.03 1.43 -10.14
CA CYS A 111 0.49 1.94 -8.88
C CYS A 111 1.05 3.32 -8.54
N LEU A 112 2.35 3.51 -8.72
CA LEU A 112 3.00 4.80 -8.53
C LEU A 112 2.44 5.87 -9.49
N GLU A 113 2.22 5.52 -10.74
CA GLU A 113 1.63 6.41 -11.73
C GLU A 113 0.21 6.84 -11.34
N ILE A 114 -0.61 5.90 -10.91
CA ILE A 114 -1.99 6.17 -10.49
C ILE A 114 -2.01 7.17 -9.33
N VAL A 115 -1.17 6.96 -8.32
CA VAL A 115 -1.11 7.83 -7.14
C VAL A 115 -0.56 9.21 -7.50
N LEU A 116 0.46 9.24 -8.37
CA LEU A 116 1.05 10.48 -8.85
C LEU A 116 0.00 11.33 -9.57
N ARG A 117 -0.80 10.73 -10.43
CA ARG A 117 -1.89 11.44 -11.15
C ARG A 117 -2.92 12.02 -10.19
N TYR A 118 -3.24 11.31 -9.12
CA TYR A 118 -4.15 11.82 -8.10
C TYR A 118 -3.58 13.09 -7.45
N PHE A 119 -2.33 13.05 -7.00
CA PHE A 119 -1.71 14.20 -6.35
C PHE A 119 -1.43 15.36 -7.31
N GLU A 120 -1.25 15.10 -8.61
CA GLU A 120 -1.24 16.16 -9.62
C GLU A 120 -2.57 16.90 -9.65
N ARG A 121 -3.69 16.17 -9.68
CA ARG A 121 -5.03 16.78 -9.65
C ARG A 121 -5.28 17.57 -8.38
N MET A 122 -4.71 17.12 -7.27
CA MET A 122 -4.81 17.84 -5.98
C MET A 122 -3.78 18.97 -5.85
N GLU A 123 -2.95 19.17 -6.86
CA GLU A 123 -1.90 20.20 -6.89
C GLU A 123 -0.89 20.05 -5.74
N ASP A 124 -0.69 18.82 -5.26
CA ASP A 124 0.33 18.49 -4.27
C ASP A 124 1.63 18.10 -4.97
N PHE A 125 2.34 19.11 -5.43
CA PHE A 125 3.53 18.92 -6.27
C PHE A 125 4.73 18.34 -5.52
N GLU A 126 4.79 18.50 -4.21
CA GLU A 126 5.84 17.88 -3.38
C GLU A 126 5.71 16.35 -3.40
N LYS A 127 4.49 15.85 -3.23
CA LYS A 127 4.22 14.42 -3.32
C LYS A 127 4.46 13.90 -4.73
N CYS A 128 4.09 14.67 -5.74
CA CYS A 128 4.35 14.32 -7.14
C CYS A 128 5.84 14.16 -7.42
N ALA A 129 6.66 15.10 -6.98
CA ALA A 129 8.11 15.03 -7.15
C ALA A 129 8.72 13.82 -6.44
N PHE A 130 8.26 13.53 -5.23
CA PHE A 130 8.67 12.38 -4.45
C PHE A 130 8.34 11.07 -5.16
N LEU A 131 7.10 10.93 -5.61
CA LEU A 131 6.63 9.71 -6.30
C LEU A 131 7.33 9.51 -7.64
N LYS A 132 7.57 10.59 -8.36
CA LYS A 132 8.29 10.53 -9.64
C LYS A 132 9.71 10.02 -9.46
N LYS A 133 10.38 10.47 -8.42
CA LYS A 133 11.73 10.03 -8.09
C LYS A 133 11.78 8.51 -7.81
N ILE A 134 10.80 8.01 -7.05
CA ILE A 134 10.68 6.58 -6.76
C ILE A 134 10.39 5.82 -8.07
N GLN A 135 9.46 6.31 -8.87
CA GLN A 135 9.07 5.69 -10.13
C GLN A 135 10.25 5.56 -11.08
N ASP A 136 11.04 6.62 -11.22
CA ASP A 136 12.23 6.59 -12.08
C ASP A 136 13.26 5.57 -11.60
N PHE A 137 13.46 5.46 -10.29
CA PHE A 137 14.35 4.48 -9.70
C PHE A 137 13.87 3.05 -9.97
N VAL A 138 12.57 2.80 -9.79
CA VAL A 138 11.97 1.47 -10.02
C VAL A 138 12.03 1.09 -11.51
N LYS A 139 11.75 2.03 -12.40
CA LYS A 139 11.85 1.81 -13.85
C LYS A 139 13.25 1.42 -14.26
N LYS A 140 14.24 2.12 -13.73
CA LYS A 140 15.67 1.81 -14.00
C LYS A 140 16.01 0.43 -13.47
N SER A 141 15.60 0.11 -12.26
CA SER A 141 15.85 -1.20 -11.65
C SER A 141 15.23 -2.34 -12.46
N LEU A 142 14.02 -2.12 -12.99
CA LEU A 142 13.34 -3.12 -13.81
C LEU A 142 14.08 -3.34 -15.15
N LEU A 143 14.51 -2.27 -15.78
CA LEU A 143 15.32 -2.37 -17.01
C LEU A 143 16.64 -3.11 -16.78
N ASP A 144 17.31 -2.86 -15.67
CA ASP A 144 18.56 -3.54 -15.32
C ASP A 144 18.32 -5.05 -15.13
N LYS A 145 17.18 -5.46 -14.57
CA LYS A 145 16.80 -6.88 -14.44
C LYS A 145 16.57 -7.54 -15.80
N GLU A 146 15.92 -6.84 -16.73
CA GLU A 146 15.62 -7.35 -18.06
C GLU A 146 16.89 -7.50 -18.93
N ASN A 147 17.89 -6.69 -18.67
CA ASN A 147 19.14 -6.65 -19.42
C ASN A 147 20.23 -7.54 -18.83
N VAL A 148 19.97 -8.25 -17.73
CA VAL A 148 20.94 -9.21 -17.16
C VAL A 148 21.02 -10.43 -18.06
N PRO A 149 22.20 -10.77 -18.63
CA PRO A 149 22.35 -11.98 -19.42
C PRO A 149 22.15 -13.22 -18.53
N THR A 150 21.28 -14.09 -18.99
CA THR A 150 21.02 -15.38 -18.33
C THR A 150 22.11 -16.39 -18.67
#